data_bce918d0cf8096959dc9294e57876cf3
#
_entry.id   bce918d0cf8096959dc9294e57876cf3
#
_cell.length_a   1.000
_cell.length_b   1.000
_cell.length_c   1.000
_cell.angle_alpha   90.00
_cell.angle_beta   90.00
_cell.angle_gamma   90.00
#
_symmetry.space_group_name_H-M   'P 1'
#
loop_
_entity.id
_entity.type
_entity.pdbx_description
1 polymer ?
#
loop_
_entity_poly.entity_id
_entity_poly.type
_entity_poly.pdbx_seq_one_letter_code
_entity_poly.pdbx_strand_id
1 'polypeptide(L)' 'MPQMIKRGKEFIRISPVSAGKLEYSSTDGRSWAVRFQPNSYIGDFLDLIDNGKEILAQTTKGLFYSTTEGRSWAKRS' A
#
# COMPACT_ATOMS: atom_id res chain seq x y z
N MET A 1 10.97 8.59 4.54
CA MET A 1 10.32 7.59 3.67
C MET A 1 8.85 7.51 4.00
N PRO A 2 7.98 7.86 3.06
CA PRO A 2 6.56 7.75 3.35
C PRO A 2 6.16 6.28 3.38
N GLN A 3 5.63 5.84 4.51
CA GLN A 3 5.01 4.53 4.65
C GLN A 3 3.51 4.64 4.66
N MET A 4 3.02 5.85 4.43
CA MET A 4 1.59 6.13 4.43
C MET A 4 1.31 7.18 3.37
N ILE A 5 0.23 6.96 2.63
CA ILE A 5 -0.24 7.91 1.63
C ILE A 5 -1.70 8.21 1.89
N LYS A 6 -2.19 9.31 1.31
CA LYS A 6 -3.59 9.65 1.38
C LYS A 6 -4.20 9.61 -0.01
N ARG A 7 -5.30 8.85 -0.14
CA ARG A 7 -6.04 8.73 -1.39
C ARG A 7 -7.50 9.12 -1.12
N GLY A 8 -7.87 10.32 -1.57
CA GLY A 8 -9.21 10.80 -1.31
C GLY A 8 -9.48 10.91 0.17
N LYS A 9 -10.41 10.13 0.68
CA LYS A 9 -10.78 10.14 2.09
C LYS A 9 -10.12 9.06 2.90
N GLU A 10 -9.22 8.28 2.28
CA GLU A 10 -8.58 7.15 2.95
C GLU A 10 -7.09 7.37 3.10
N PHE A 11 -6.56 6.93 4.23
CA PHE A 11 -5.12 6.74 4.40
C PHE A 11 -4.80 5.29 4.13
N ILE A 12 -3.67 5.04 3.47
CA ILE A 12 -3.17 3.69 3.20
C ILE A 12 -1.74 3.64 3.70
N ARG A 13 -1.43 2.62 4.49
CA ARG A 13 -0.09 2.50 5.06
C ARG A 13 0.41 1.07 5.00
N ILE A 14 1.72 0.93 5.07
CA ILE A 14 2.34 -0.37 5.30
C ILE A 14 2.14 -0.70 6.78
N SER A 15 1.67 -1.92 7.08
CA SER A 15 1.42 -2.30 8.45
C SER A 15 2.68 -2.20 9.29
N PRO A 16 2.61 -1.60 10.49
CA PRO A 16 3.78 -1.52 11.36
C PRO A 16 4.20 -2.86 11.95
N VAL A 17 3.35 -3.88 11.87
CA VAL A 17 3.66 -5.21 12.42
C VAL A 17 3.92 -6.25 11.34
N SER A 18 3.61 -5.95 10.08
CA SER A 18 3.84 -6.90 8.98
C SER A 18 4.10 -6.12 7.70
N ALA A 19 5.33 -6.15 7.22
CA ALA A 19 5.73 -5.37 6.05
C ALA A 19 5.05 -5.83 4.76
N GLY A 20 4.50 -7.04 4.73
CA GLY A 20 3.79 -7.52 3.55
C GLY A 20 2.32 -7.16 3.51
N LYS A 21 1.82 -6.46 4.53
CA LYS A 21 0.41 -6.14 4.67
C LYS A 21 0.18 -4.65 4.53
N LEU A 22 -0.91 -4.27 3.87
CA LEU A 22 -1.35 -2.88 3.82
C LEU A 22 -2.59 -2.70 4.67
N GLU A 23 -2.69 -1.54 5.30
CA GLU A 23 -3.84 -1.17 6.10
C GLU A 23 -4.39 0.15 5.59
N TYR A 24 -5.68 0.37 5.82
CA TYR A 24 -6.31 1.63 5.45
C TYR A 24 -7.16 2.16 6.58
N SER A 25 -7.37 3.47 6.57
CA SER A 25 -8.23 4.15 7.53
C SER A 25 -9.11 5.14 6.79
N SER A 26 -10.41 5.07 7.04
CA SER A 26 -11.36 6.07 6.55
C SER A 26 -11.81 7.02 7.68
N THR A 27 -11.13 6.97 8.81
CA THR A 27 -11.47 7.74 10.02
C THR A 27 -10.31 8.61 10.49
N ASP A 28 -9.50 9.10 9.53
CA ASP A 28 -8.33 9.95 9.80
C ASP A 28 -7.31 9.28 10.72
N GLY A 29 -7.16 7.95 10.56
CA GLY A 29 -6.17 7.22 11.34
C GLY A 29 -6.63 6.73 12.69
N ARG A 30 -7.92 6.92 13.04
CA ARG A 30 -8.44 6.47 14.32
C ARG A 30 -8.60 4.96 14.38
N SER A 31 -8.95 4.35 13.26
CA SER A 31 -9.06 2.90 13.18
C SER A 31 -8.49 2.44 11.85
N TRP A 32 -7.93 1.24 11.82
CA TRP A 32 -7.27 0.69 10.65
C TRP A 32 -7.80 -0.71 10.37
N ALA A 33 -7.97 -1.01 9.09
CA ALA A 33 -8.39 -2.32 8.64
C ALA A 33 -7.44 -2.81 7.56
N VAL A 34 -7.43 -4.10 7.31
CA VAL A 34 -6.54 -4.67 6.31
C VAL A 34 -7.05 -4.31 4.92
N ARG A 35 -6.17 -3.75 4.10
CA ARG A 35 -6.46 -3.46 2.71
C ARG A 35 -5.90 -4.56 1.80
N PHE A 36 -4.73 -5.10 2.14
CA PHE A 36 -4.05 -6.10 1.31
C PHE A 36 -3.30 -7.07 2.20
N GLN A 37 -3.51 -8.35 1.98
CA GLN A 37 -2.86 -9.41 2.76
C GLN A 37 -1.47 -9.70 2.19
N PRO A 38 -0.54 -10.23 2.99
CA PRO A 38 0.77 -10.60 2.50
C PRO A 38 0.69 -11.57 1.32
N ASN A 39 1.56 -11.37 0.34
CA ASN A 39 1.57 -12.14 -0.89
C ASN A 39 3.02 -12.37 -1.31
N SER A 40 3.39 -13.63 -1.51
CA SER A 40 4.79 -13.96 -1.82
C SER A 40 5.24 -13.44 -3.19
N TYR A 41 4.31 -13.22 -4.12
CA TYR A 41 4.64 -12.66 -5.42
C TYR A 41 5.08 -11.19 -5.30
N ILE A 42 4.45 -10.47 -4.40
CA ILE A 42 4.72 -9.04 -4.20
C ILE A 42 5.85 -8.84 -3.18
N GLY A 43 5.93 -9.67 -2.17
CA GLY A 43 6.92 -9.56 -1.12
C GLY A 43 6.54 -8.50 -0.09
N ASP A 44 7.54 -7.93 0.56
CA ASP A 44 7.35 -6.92 1.58
C ASP A 44 7.35 -5.53 0.96
N PHE A 45 6.42 -4.69 1.38
CA PHE A 45 6.36 -3.30 0.95
C PHE A 45 7.45 -2.50 1.65
N LEU A 46 8.18 -1.70 0.88
CA LEU A 46 9.24 -0.85 1.41
C LEU A 46 8.85 0.62 1.39
N ASP A 47 8.05 1.02 0.41
CA ASP A 47 7.64 2.41 0.26
C ASP A 47 6.36 2.49 -0.56
N LEU A 48 5.58 3.53 -0.32
CA LEU A 48 4.36 3.81 -1.07
C LEU A 48 4.45 5.21 -1.65
N ILE A 49 4.01 5.36 -2.90
CA ILE A 49 4.01 6.64 -3.61
C ILE A 49 2.65 6.80 -4.29
N ASP A 50 2.04 7.96 -4.13
CA ASP A 50 0.80 8.30 -4.81
C ASP A 50 1.13 9.27 -5.93
N ASN A 51 0.94 8.84 -7.20
CA ASN A 51 1.23 9.71 -8.34
C ASN A 51 -0.03 10.35 -8.93
N GLY A 52 -1.15 10.27 -8.21
CA GLY A 52 -2.40 10.87 -8.62
C GLY A 52 -3.32 9.90 -9.34
N LYS A 53 -2.79 9.09 -10.24
CA LYS A 53 -3.60 8.12 -11.00
C LYS A 53 -3.54 6.74 -10.40
N GLU A 54 -2.43 6.43 -9.77
CA GLU A 54 -2.20 5.08 -9.25
C GLU A 54 -1.29 5.17 -8.03
N ILE A 55 -1.28 4.11 -7.26
CA ILE A 55 -0.35 3.98 -6.15
C ILE A 55 0.82 3.14 -6.64
N LEU A 56 2.03 3.61 -6.40
CA LEU A 56 3.23 2.85 -6.68
C LEU A 56 3.78 2.30 -5.37
N ALA A 57 4.30 1.09 -5.41
CA ALA A 57 4.90 0.47 -4.24
C ALA A 57 6.24 -0.12 -4.60
N GLN A 58 7.28 0.27 -3.88
CA GLN A 58 8.56 -0.40 -3.94
C GLN A 58 8.52 -1.55 -2.97
N THR A 59 8.82 -2.75 -3.45
CA THR A 59 8.81 -3.95 -2.62
C THR A 59 10.11 -4.71 -2.76
N THR A 60 10.26 -5.77 -1.97
CA THR A 60 11.43 -6.64 -2.06
C THR A 60 11.47 -7.43 -3.36
N LYS A 61 10.37 -7.43 -4.13
CA LYS A 61 10.30 -8.14 -5.41
C LYS A 61 10.27 -7.21 -6.61
N GLY A 62 10.36 -5.89 -6.39
CA GLY A 62 10.41 -4.91 -7.45
C GLY A 62 9.41 -3.78 -7.25
N LEU A 63 9.08 -3.10 -8.35
CA LEU A 63 8.14 -1.99 -8.33
C LEU A 63 6.78 -2.47 -8.81
N PHE A 64 5.76 -2.20 -8.02
CA PHE A 64 4.38 -2.58 -8.31
C PHE A 64 3.50 -1.35 -8.35
N TYR A 65 2.33 -1.47 -8.97
CA TYR A 65 1.37 -0.38 -9.02
C TYR A 65 -0.04 -0.92 -8.78
N SER A 66 -0.92 -0.04 -8.32
CA SER A 66 -2.31 -0.36 -8.06
C SER A 66 -3.19 0.76 -8.58
N THR A 67 -4.23 0.41 -9.33
CA THR A 67 -5.25 1.35 -9.76
C THR A 67 -6.56 1.10 -9.00
N THR A 68 -6.53 0.27 -7.98
CA THR A 68 -7.70 -0.14 -7.20
C THR A 68 -7.56 0.26 -5.74
N GLU A 69 -6.84 1.35 -5.47
CA GLU A 69 -6.65 1.91 -4.14
C GLU A 69 -5.91 0.93 -3.21
N GLY A 70 -5.01 0.11 -3.78
CA GLY A 70 -4.23 -0.84 -3.02
C GLY A 70 -4.84 -2.21 -2.87
N ARG A 71 -6.01 -2.45 -3.46
CA ARG A 71 -6.67 -3.75 -3.35
C ARG A 71 -6.02 -4.83 -4.20
N SER A 72 -5.47 -4.44 -5.33
CA SER A 72 -4.75 -5.38 -6.20
C SER A 72 -3.51 -4.69 -6.75
N TRP A 73 -2.50 -5.47 -7.07
CA TRP A 73 -1.22 -4.95 -7.49
C TRP A 73 -0.70 -5.71 -8.70
N ALA A 74 -0.07 -4.97 -9.61
CA ALA A 74 0.59 -5.55 -10.77
C ALA A 74 2.03 -5.07 -10.81
N LYS A 75 2.91 -5.88 -11.38
CA LYS A 75 4.32 -5.54 -11.44
C LYS A 75 4.57 -4.49 -12.51
N ARG A 76 5.29 -3.43 -12.15
CA ARG A 76 5.66 -2.37 -13.08
C ARG A 76 7.07 -2.63 -13.63
N SER A 77 7.96 -3.04 -12.78
CA SER A 77 9.32 -3.39 -13.23
C SER A 77 10.11 -4.17 -12.19
#